data_fd9a28371b8c49a2afb939b73a66f178
#
_entry.id   fd9a28371b8c49a2afb939b73a66f178
#
_cell.length_a   1.000
_cell.length_b   1.000
_cell.length_c   1.000
_cell.angle_alpha   90.00
_cell.angle_beta   90.00
_cell.angle_gamma   90.00
#
_symmetry.space_group_name_H-M   'P 1'
#
loop_
_entity.id
_entity.type
_entity.pdbx_description
1 polymer ?
#
loop_
_entity_poly.entity_id
_entity_poly.type
_entity_poly.pdbx_seq_one_letter_code
_entity_poly.pdbx_strand_id
1 'polypeptide(L)'
;FLADYEQVVGRDGKIYQPLRETTVKGIYKVTKGEETAEGAREHTVTIPGKYDNAGTNAKPVVIPELAEWYGGTEAGSVKIGEGTKIVYKDAAFKAAAEALAADYKAEYGVDLQVADSGEDAGDIVFTKDDKNGLGEEGYIMEMDDKVNVKAEQAQGAYWSTRSILQIVKLNNGEIPKGITKDYPKFKVRSFSLDVARKPASLESLEDFVDAMAYYKMNDFQVHLNDNLIFYENFESAEVARERAYTGFRLESDIKAGGGKKK
;
A
#
# COMPACT_ATOMS: atom_id res chain seq x y z
N PHE A 1 -12.85 2.26 -22.51
CA PHE A 1 -13.37 2.98 -21.33
C PHE A 1 -12.30 2.98 -20.23
N LEU A 2 -12.08 4.13 -19.61
CA LEU A 2 -11.20 4.29 -18.45
C LEU A 2 -11.98 5.04 -17.38
N ALA A 3 -12.04 4.49 -16.18
CA ALA A 3 -12.60 5.15 -15.00
C ALA A 3 -11.48 5.61 -14.08
N ASP A 4 -11.70 6.67 -13.32
CA ASP A 4 -10.77 7.13 -12.29
C ASP A 4 -10.73 6.16 -11.09
N TYR A 5 -11.80 5.37 -10.88
CA TYR A 5 -11.88 4.33 -9.86
C TYR A 5 -12.32 2.99 -10.48
N GLU A 6 -11.36 2.21 -10.97
CA GLU A 6 -11.61 0.89 -11.57
C GLU A 6 -12.25 -0.09 -10.57
N GLN A 7 -12.09 0.14 -9.27
CA GLN A 7 -12.72 -0.62 -8.18
C GLN A 7 -14.20 -0.30 -7.98
N VAL A 8 -14.72 0.74 -8.63
CA VAL A 8 -16.15 1.08 -8.64
C VAL A 8 -16.75 0.82 -10.01
N VAL A 9 -16.05 1.21 -11.09
CA VAL A 9 -16.46 0.91 -12.47
C VAL A 9 -15.27 0.33 -13.22
N GLY A 10 -15.31 -0.97 -13.47
CA GLY A 10 -14.26 -1.70 -14.18
C GLY A 10 -14.12 -1.28 -15.65
N ARG A 11 -13.00 -1.61 -16.25
CA ARG A 11 -12.72 -1.30 -17.68
C ARG A 11 -13.69 -1.96 -18.64
N ASP A 12 -14.32 -3.04 -18.21
CA ASP A 12 -15.39 -3.77 -18.91
C ASP A 12 -16.79 -3.14 -18.72
N GLY A 13 -16.88 -2.06 -17.94
CA GLY A 13 -18.11 -1.39 -17.57
C GLY A 13 -18.87 -2.05 -16.42
N LYS A 14 -18.33 -3.10 -15.82
CA LYS A 14 -18.94 -3.75 -14.66
C LYS A 14 -18.90 -2.81 -13.46
N ILE A 15 -20.05 -2.68 -12.78
CA ILE A 15 -20.17 -1.87 -11.57
C ILE A 15 -19.92 -2.75 -10.35
N TYR A 16 -18.99 -2.32 -9.50
CA TYR A 16 -18.72 -2.89 -8.20
C TYR A 16 -19.24 -1.91 -7.15
N GLN A 17 -20.35 -2.26 -6.52
CA GLN A 17 -21.06 -1.35 -5.63
C GLN A 17 -20.15 -0.81 -4.52
N PRO A 18 -19.98 0.53 -4.40
CA PRO A 18 -19.22 1.15 -3.33
C PRO A 18 -20.00 1.09 -2.01
N LEU A 19 -19.29 1.23 -0.89
CA LEU A 19 -19.93 1.30 0.44
C LEU A 19 -20.79 2.55 0.60
N ARG A 20 -20.38 3.67 0.00
CA ARG A 20 -21.06 4.97 0.01
C ARG A 20 -21.24 5.46 -1.41
N GLU A 21 -22.23 6.31 -1.61
CA GLU A 21 -22.41 6.97 -2.90
C GLU A 21 -21.09 7.54 -3.42
N THR A 22 -20.72 7.19 -4.62
CA THR A 22 -19.44 7.54 -5.22
C THR A 22 -19.64 8.06 -6.65
N THR A 23 -19.10 9.23 -6.91
CA THR A 23 -19.08 9.81 -8.25
C THR A 23 -17.79 9.40 -8.97
N VAL A 24 -17.95 8.75 -10.12
CA VAL A 24 -16.84 8.27 -10.95
C VAL A 24 -16.81 9.07 -12.25
N LYS A 25 -15.61 9.48 -12.65
CA LYS A 25 -15.34 10.08 -13.94
C LYS A 25 -14.86 9.02 -14.91
N GLY A 26 -15.54 8.89 -16.02
CA GLY A 26 -15.19 7.96 -17.09
C GLY A 26 -14.78 8.68 -18.37
N ILE A 27 -13.75 8.18 -19.04
CA ILE A 27 -13.30 8.68 -20.33
C ILE A 27 -13.53 7.59 -21.37
N TYR A 28 -14.24 7.96 -22.45
CA TYR A 28 -14.45 7.09 -23.60
C TYR A 28 -13.47 7.48 -24.71
N LYS A 29 -12.71 6.49 -25.16
CA LYS A 29 -11.85 6.59 -26.32
C LYS A 29 -12.43 5.68 -27.40
N VAL A 30 -12.73 6.26 -28.56
CA VAL A 30 -13.25 5.50 -29.71
C VAL A 30 -12.12 5.27 -30.68
N THR A 31 -11.86 4.00 -31.02
CA THR A 31 -10.84 3.59 -31.98
C THR A 31 -11.46 2.78 -33.11
N LYS A 32 -10.94 2.98 -34.34
CA LYS A 32 -11.26 2.17 -35.51
C LYS A 32 -9.95 1.76 -36.17
N GLY A 33 -9.54 0.50 -35.98
CA GLY A 33 -8.20 0.06 -36.35
C GLY A 33 -7.14 0.82 -35.54
N GLU A 34 -6.16 1.41 -36.19
CA GLU A 34 -5.12 2.24 -35.56
C GLU A 34 -5.53 3.68 -35.33
N GLU A 35 -6.63 4.10 -35.91
CA GLU A 35 -7.15 5.49 -35.77
C GLU A 35 -7.88 5.66 -34.46
N THR A 36 -7.62 6.77 -33.78
CA THR A 36 -8.33 7.18 -32.56
C THR A 36 -9.05 8.49 -32.82
N ALA A 37 -10.32 8.56 -32.47
CA ALA A 37 -11.07 9.80 -32.55
C ALA A 37 -10.43 10.88 -31.65
N GLU A 38 -10.21 12.07 -32.19
CA GLU A 38 -9.80 13.22 -31.41
C GLU A 38 -10.92 13.62 -30.44
N GLY A 39 -10.58 13.87 -29.18
CA GLY A 39 -11.50 14.33 -28.15
C GLY A 39 -12.10 13.18 -27.34
N ALA A 40 -11.34 12.72 -26.35
CA ALA A 40 -11.88 11.93 -25.27
C ALA A 40 -12.96 12.76 -24.53
N ARG A 41 -14.18 12.23 -24.43
CA ARG A 41 -15.25 12.88 -23.65
C ARG A 41 -15.22 12.32 -22.22
N GLU A 42 -15.11 13.21 -21.26
CA GLU A 42 -15.32 12.91 -19.86
C GLU A 42 -16.81 12.87 -19.55
N HIS A 43 -17.23 11.83 -18.87
CA HIS A 43 -18.57 11.68 -18.35
C HIS A 43 -18.49 11.37 -16.85
N THR A 44 -19.39 11.96 -16.12
CA THR A 44 -19.52 11.73 -14.68
C THR A 44 -20.76 10.87 -14.41
N VAL A 45 -20.60 9.80 -13.63
CA VAL A 45 -21.66 8.91 -13.21
C VAL A 45 -21.62 8.76 -11.70
N THR A 46 -22.76 8.94 -11.05
CA THR A 46 -22.90 8.68 -9.61
C THR A 46 -23.42 7.29 -9.38
N ILE A 47 -22.67 6.48 -8.68
CA ILE A 47 -23.05 5.10 -8.32
C ILE A 47 -23.58 5.13 -6.89
N PRO A 48 -24.83 4.65 -6.65
CA PRO A 48 -25.40 4.55 -5.32
C PRO A 48 -24.55 3.67 -4.40
N GLY A 49 -24.40 4.07 -3.15
CA GLY A 49 -23.73 3.31 -2.12
C GLY A 49 -24.54 2.10 -1.65
N LYS A 50 -23.86 1.14 -1.04
CA LYS A 50 -24.51 0.03 -0.32
C LYS A 50 -25.22 0.52 0.96
N TYR A 51 -24.71 1.59 1.55
CA TYR A 51 -25.21 2.16 2.79
C TYR A 51 -25.53 3.65 2.63
N ASP A 52 -26.68 4.08 3.14
CA ASP A 52 -27.16 5.47 3.06
C ASP A 52 -26.53 6.38 4.13
N ASN A 53 -25.94 5.81 5.17
CA ASN A 53 -25.35 6.54 6.31
C ASN A 53 -23.91 6.08 6.58
N ALA A 54 -23.21 6.81 7.46
CA ALA A 54 -21.81 6.54 7.79
C ALA A 54 -21.60 5.33 8.72
N GLY A 55 -22.68 4.80 9.32
CA GLY A 55 -22.61 3.82 10.40
C GLY A 55 -22.32 4.44 11.76
N THR A 56 -22.13 3.58 12.76
CA THR A 56 -22.02 3.97 14.17
C THR A 56 -20.59 4.35 14.57
N ASN A 57 -19.59 3.57 14.11
CA ASN A 57 -18.21 3.79 14.51
C ASN A 57 -17.52 4.78 13.56
N ALA A 58 -16.72 5.67 14.14
CA ALA A 58 -15.93 6.62 13.38
C ALA A 58 -14.92 5.93 12.46
N LYS A 59 -14.65 6.54 11.31
CA LYS A 59 -13.61 6.09 10.38
C LYS A 59 -12.24 6.16 11.08
N PRO A 60 -11.49 5.05 11.14
CA PRO A 60 -10.15 5.09 11.75
C PRO A 60 -9.19 5.94 10.92
N VAL A 61 -8.25 6.55 11.61
CA VAL A 61 -7.20 7.37 10.98
C VAL A 61 -6.09 6.45 10.49
N VAL A 62 -5.81 6.52 9.20
CA VAL A 62 -4.67 5.84 8.55
C VAL A 62 -4.10 6.73 7.44
N ILE A 63 -2.86 6.52 7.07
CA ILE A 63 -2.18 7.23 5.99
C ILE A 63 -1.65 6.19 4.97
N PRO A 64 -2.07 6.23 3.71
CA PRO A 64 -3.13 7.06 3.13
C PRO A 64 -4.51 6.76 3.72
N GLU A 65 -5.40 7.75 3.69
CA GLU A 65 -6.77 7.61 4.19
C GLU A 65 -7.51 6.47 3.46
N LEU A 66 -8.30 5.68 4.19
CA LEU A 66 -9.13 4.63 3.61
C LEU A 66 -10.08 5.21 2.55
N ALA A 67 -10.15 4.58 1.39
CA ALA A 67 -10.97 5.07 0.28
C ALA A 67 -12.46 5.08 0.64
N GLU A 68 -12.95 4.00 1.23
CA GLU A 68 -14.35 3.86 1.62
C GLU A 68 -14.46 3.34 3.05
N TRP A 69 -15.48 3.81 3.78
CA TRP A 69 -15.77 3.38 5.15
C TRP A 69 -17.26 3.37 5.46
N TYR A 70 -17.67 2.31 6.16
CA TYR A 70 -18.96 2.22 6.83
C TYR A 70 -18.75 1.70 8.27
N GLY A 71 -19.18 2.46 9.25
CA GLY A 71 -18.92 2.22 10.67
C GLY A 71 -19.81 1.16 11.34
N GLY A 72 -20.43 0.26 10.57
CA GLY A 72 -21.31 -0.77 11.12
C GLY A 72 -22.61 -0.21 11.72
N THR A 73 -23.44 -1.12 12.23
CA THR A 73 -24.72 -0.78 12.89
C THR A 73 -24.60 -0.66 14.41
N GLU A 74 -23.58 -1.30 15.00
CA GLU A 74 -23.34 -1.37 16.43
C GLU A 74 -21.98 -0.77 16.79
N ALA A 75 -21.92 -0.08 17.92
CA ALA A 75 -20.67 0.40 18.49
C ALA A 75 -19.80 -0.79 18.97
N GLY A 76 -18.49 -0.67 18.80
CA GLY A 76 -17.54 -1.66 19.31
C GLY A 76 -16.27 -1.76 18.50
N SER A 77 -15.41 -2.68 18.91
CA SER A 77 -14.10 -2.92 18.32
C SER A 77 -13.72 -4.40 18.42
N VAL A 78 -12.76 -4.80 17.59
CA VAL A 78 -12.05 -6.08 17.68
C VAL A 78 -10.71 -5.79 18.34
N LYS A 79 -10.43 -6.47 19.45
CA LYS A 79 -9.14 -6.34 20.14
C LYS A 79 -8.12 -7.28 19.51
N ILE A 80 -6.96 -6.74 19.17
CA ILE A 80 -5.82 -7.48 18.64
C ILE A 80 -4.72 -7.54 19.73
N GLY A 81 -4.21 -8.73 20.01
CA GLY A 81 -3.20 -8.92 21.05
C GLY A 81 -2.92 -10.38 21.34
N GLU A 82 -2.56 -10.69 22.59
CA GLU A 82 -2.30 -12.07 23.00
C GLU A 82 -3.47 -12.99 22.69
N GLY A 83 -3.18 -14.13 22.06
CA GLY A 83 -4.16 -15.11 21.62
C GLY A 83 -4.78 -14.87 20.24
N THR A 84 -4.62 -13.69 19.66
CA THR A 84 -5.04 -13.43 18.26
C THR A 84 -4.23 -14.29 17.30
N LYS A 85 -4.91 -14.99 16.39
CA LYS A 85 -4.29 -15.69 15.26
C LYS A 85 -4.43 -14.88 13.99
N ILE A 86 -3.49 -15.05 13.08
CA ILE A 86 -3.56 -14.57 11.72
C ILE A 86 -3.74 -15.78 10.82
N VAL A 87 -4.94 -15.94 10.27
CA VAL A 87 -5.32 -17.11 9.47
C VAL A 87 -5.35 -16.75 7.99
N TYR A 88 -4.61 -17.47 7.15
CA TYR A 88 -4.68 -17.32 5.70
C TYR A 88 -5.39 -18.54 5.07
N LYS A 89 -6.45 -18.28 4.30
CA LYS A 89 -7.22 -19.32 3.59
C LYS A 89 -6.70 -19.62 2.20
N ASP A 90 -5.78 -18.81 1.70
CA ASP A 90 -5.11 -18.98 0.41
C ASP A 90 -3.60 -18.82 0.62
N ALA A 91 -2.81 -19.75 0.07
CA ALA A 91 -1.35 -19.76 0.21
C ALA A 91 -0.68 -18.47 -0.32
N ALA A 92 -1.31 -17.77 -1.28
CA ALA A 92 -0.84 -16.49 -1.78
C ALA A 92 -0.76 -15.40 -0.70
N PHE A 93 -1.52 -15.53 0.40
CA PHE A 93 -1.57 -14.54 1.48
C PHE A 93 -0.68 -14.88 2.68
N LYS A 94 0.00 -16.04 2.64
CA LYS A 94 0.89 -16.47 3.71
C LYS A 94 1.96 -15.42 4.04
N ALA A 95 2.62 -14.89 3.03
CA ALA A 95 3.67 -13.88 3.21
C ALA A 95 3.14 -12.59 3.87
N ALA A 96 1.93 -12.16 3.51
CA ALA A 96 1.30 -11.00 4.14
C ALA A 96 0.95 -11.27 5.62
N ALA A 97 0.47 -12.46 5.94
CA ALA A 97 0.19 -12.88 7.31
C ALA A 97 1.46 -12.94 8.17
N GLU A 98 2.54 -13.52 7.63
CA GLU A 98 3.83 -13.62 8.30
C GLU A 98 4.46 -12.22 8.52
N ALA A 99 4.36 -11.33 7.53
CA ALA A 99 4.82 -9.94 7.66
C ALA A 99 4.06 -9.19 8.76
N LEU A 100 2.72 -9.32 8.81
CA LEU A 100 1.93 -8.72 9.89
C LEU A 100 2.35 -9.23 11.27
N ALA A 101 2.55 -10.54 11.41
CA ALA A 101 2.99 -11.13 12.69
C ALA A 101 4.37 -10.60 13.11
N ALA A 102 5.31 -10.54 12.17
CA ALA A 102 6.67 -10.04 12.44
C ALA A 102 6.66 -8.58 12.86
N ASP A 103 5.94 -7.72 12.14
CA ASP A 103 5.85 -6.30 12.44
C ASP A 103 5.10 -6.03 13.75
N TYR A 104 4.04 -6.80 14.03
CA TYR A 104 3.30 -6.70 15.28
C TYR A 104 4.18 -7.08 16.47
N LYS A 105 4.97 -8.15 16.33
CA LYS A 105 5.94 -8.56 17.35
C LYS A 105 7.02 -7.51 17.57
N ALA A 106 7.53 -6.92 16.49
CA ALA A 106 8.55 -5.86 16.59
C ALA A 106 8.03 -4.61 17.31
N GLU A 107 6.78 -4.21 17.05
CA GLU A 107 6.18 -3.00 17.63
C GLU A 107 5.66 -3.22 19.06
N TYR A 108 5.03 -4.39 19.36
CA TYR A 108 4.30 -4.63 20.61
C TYR A 108 4.90 -5.73 21.49
N GLY A 109 5.89 -6.48 20.99
CA GLY A 109 6.48 -7.62 21.72
C GLY A 109 5.56 -8.84 21.84
N VAL A 110 4.44 -8.87 21.12
CA VAL A 110 3.43 -9.95 21.18
C VAL A 110 3.54 -10.83 19.94
N ASP A 111 3.64 -12.13 20.15
CA ASP A 111 3.65 -13.12 19.07
C ASP A 111 2.22 -13.45 18.65
N LEU A 112 1.82 -13.06 17.43
CA LEU A 112 0.60 -13.52 16.79
C LEU A 112 0.87 -14.79 16.00
N GLN A 113 0.10 -15.85 16.29
CA GLN A 113 0.26 -17.12 15.58
C GLN A 113 -0.26 -17.05 14.16
N VAL A 114 0.54 -17.51 13.20
CA VAL A 114 0.12 -17.61 11.78
C VAL A 114 -0.32 -19.05 11.51
N ALA A 115 -1.53 -19.22 10.96
CA ALA A 115 -2.14 -20.53 10.68
C ALA A 115 -2.87 -20.52 9.33
N ASP A 116 -3.15 -21.70 8.77
CA ASP A 116 -3.96 -21.88 7.56
C ASP A 116 -5.43 -22.25 7.84
N SER A 117 -5.76 -22.46 9.10
CA SER A 117 -7.08 -22.93 9.55
C SER A 117 -7.33 -22.61 11.02
N GLY A 118 -8.56 -22.83 11.48
CA GLY A 118 -8.90 -22.75 12.90
C GLY A 118 -9.12 -21.32 13.38
N GLU A 119 -9.90 -20.52 12.66
CA GLU A 119 -10.27 -19.16 13.04
C GLU A 119 -11.28 -19.11 14.18
N ASP A 120 -11.10 -18.14 15.07
CA ASP A 120 -11.98 -17.82 16.19
C ASP A 120 -12.34 -16.33 16.20
N ALA A 121 -13.21 -15.92 17.12
CA ALA A 121 -13.46 -14.50 17.39
C ALA A 121 -12.16 -13.80 17.85
N GLY A 122 -11.93 -12.57 17.38
CA GLY A 122 -10.71 -11.82 17.66
C GLY A 122 -9.55 -12.07 16.69
N ASP A 123 -9.69 -13.03 15.77
CA ASP A 123 -8.65 -13.36 14.79
C ASP A 123 -8.67 -12.41 13.58
N ILE A 124 -7.55 -12.42 12.84
CA ILE A 124 -7.41 -11.76 11.53
C ILE A 124 -7.39 -12.85 10.47
N VAL A 125 -8.33 -12.79 9.51
CA VAL A 125 -8.52 -13.85 8.51
C VAL A 125 -8.35 -13.30 7.12
N PHE A 126 -7.43 -13.86 6.33
CA PHE A 126 -7.20 -13.52 4.94
C PHE A 126 -7.88 -14.49 4.00
N THR A 127 -8.75 -13.99 3.11
CA THR A 127 -9.48 -14.78 2.11
C THR A 127 -9.35 -14.16 0.73
N LYS A 128 -9.34 -15.01 -0.30
CA LYS A 128 -9.33 -14.56 -1.69
C LYS A 128 -10.72 -14.11 -2.13
N ASP A 129 -10.78 -12.98 -2.83
CA ASP A 129 -12.01 -12.42 -3.39
C ASP A 129 -11.75 -11.82 -4.77
N ASP A 130 -12.26 -12.46 -5.81
CA ASP A 130 -12.17 -12.05 -7.21
C ASP A 130 -13.45 -11.39 -7.75
N LYS A 131 -14.44 -11.11 -6.88
CA LYS A 131 -15.79 -10.66 -7.28
C LYS A 131 -16.03 -9.17 -7.10
N ASN A 132 -15.26 -8.52 -6.23
CA ASN A 132 -15.50 -7.14 -5.82
C ASN A 132 -14.63 -6.10 -6.55
N GLY A 133 -13.92 -6.50 -7.62
CA GLY A 133 -13.13 -5.60 -8.45
C GLY A 133 -11.98 -4.92 -7.71
N LEU A 134 -11.35 -5.66 -6.79
CA LEU A 134 -10.28 -5.12 -5.94
C LEU A 134 -8.99 -4.87 -6.72
N GLY A 135 -8.78 -5.63 -7.79
CA GLY A 135 -7.59 -5.56 -8.60
C GLY A 135 -6.35 -5.99 -7.83
N GLU A 136 -5.19 -5.47 -8.23
CA GLU A 136 -3.91 -5.89 -7.68
C GLU A 136 -3.70 -5.44 -6.23
N GLU A 137 -4.09 -4.22 -5.89
CA GLU A 137 -3.74 -3.57 -4.64
C GLU A 137 -4.93 -3.32 -3.70
N GLY A 138 -6.17 -3.53 -4.18
CA GLY A 138 -7.36 -3.29 -3.37
C GLY A 138 -7.65 -4.43 -2.39
N TYR A 139 -8.34 -4.07 -1.31
CA TYR A 139 -8.82 -5.02 -0.30
C TYR A 139 -10.11 -4.52 0.35
N ILE A 140 -10.84 -5.46 0.95
CA ILE A 140 -11.96 -5.20 1.85
C ILE A 140 -11.57 -5.73 3.23
N MET A 141 -11.84 -4.96 4.29
CA MET A 141 -11.82 -5.46 5.65
C MET A 141 -13.22 -5.33 6.25
N GLU A 142 -13.74 -6.45 6.76
CA GLU A 142 -14.98 -6.52 7.52
C GLU A 142 -14.62 -6.83 8.96
N MET A 143 -14.89 -5.90 9.86
CA MET A 143 -14.57 -5.96 11.28
C MET A 143 -15.87 -6.08 12.07
N ASP A 144 -16.12 -7.24 12.66
CA ASP A 144 -17.26 -7.53 13.52
C ASP A 144 -16.83 -8.30 14.78
N ASP A 145 -16.86 -9.61 14.78
CA ASP A 145 -16.29 -10.49 15.83
C ASP A 145 -14.80 -10.77 15.59
N LYS A 146 -14.36 -10.62 14.38
CA LYS A 146 -12.97 -10.78 13.88
C LYS A 146 -12.70 -9.79 12.74
N VAL A 147 -11.47 -9.76 12.26
CA VAL A 147 -11.06 -8.94 11.10
C VAL A 147 -10.97 -9.83 9.87
N ASN A 148 -11.98 -9.80 9.01
CA ASN A 148 -11.96 -10.53 7.74
C ASN A 148 -11.39 -9.64 6.64
N VAL A 149 -10.21 -9.99 6.15
CA VAL A 149 -9.54 -9.34 5.02
C VAL A 149 -9.83 -10.13 3.74
N LYS A 150 -10.35 -9.45 2.73
CA LYS A 150 -10.60 -9.99 1.40
C LYS A 150 -9.73 -9.24 0.40
N ALA A 151 -8.96 -9.95 -0.40
CA ALA A 151 -8.12 -9.39 -1.45
C ALA A 151 -8.12 -10.29 -2.68
N GLU A 152 -7.93 -9.70 -3.86
CA GLU A 152 -7.80 -10.47 -5.08
C GLU A 152 -6.37 -10.97 -5.27
N GLN A 153 -5.38 -10.16 -4.88
CA GLN A 153 -3.96 -10.43 -5.02
C GLN A 153 -3.21 -10.25 -3.68
N ALA A 154 -2.02 -10.84 -3.61
CA ALA A 154 -1.17 -10.79 -2.42
C ALA A 154 -0.80 -9.34 -2.01
N GLN A 155 -0.65 -8.44 -2.98
CA GLN A 155 -0.33 -7.04 -2.72
C GLN A 155 -1.46 -6.33 -1.96
N GLY A 156 -2.73 -6.56 -2.33
CA GLY A 156 -3.88 -6.02 -1.60
C GLY A 156 -3.96 -6.55 -0.16
N ALA A 157 -3.70 -7.86 0.03
CA ALA A 157 -3.61 -8.45 1.36
C ALA A 157 -2.48 -7.80 2.18
N TYR A 158 -1.32 -7.57 1.60
CA TYR A 158 -0.21 -6.88 2.26
C TYR A 158 -0.57 -5.44 2.65
N TRP A 159 -1.21 -4.67 1.77
CA TRP A 159 -1.63 -3.29 2.10
C TRP A 159 -2.64 -3.22 3.23
N SER A 160 -3.51 -4.22 3.37
CA SER A 160 -4.42 -4.29 4.51
C SER A 160 -3.68 -4.42 5.84
N THR A 161 -2.55 -5.13 5.87
CA THR A 161 -1.71 -5.27 7.08
C THR A 161 -1.15 -3.91 7.53
N ARG A 162 -0.80 -3.04 6.58
CA ARG A 162 -0.34 -1.67 6.89
C ARG A 162 -1.43 -0.83 7.52
N SER A 163 -2.68 -0.97 7.05
CA SER A 163 -3.83 -0.33 7.70
C SER A 163 -4.11 -0.89 9.08
N ILE A 164 -4.08 -2.22 9.25
CA ILE A 164 -4.26 -2.87 10.55
C ILE A 164 -3.25 -2.33 11.57
N LEU A 165 -1.96 -2.29 11.24
CA LEU A 165 -0.91 -1.77 12.15
C LEU A 165 -1.15 -0.32 12.54
N GLN A 166 -1.51 0.54 11.60
CA GLN A 166 -1.78 1.95 11.89
C GLN A 166 -3.04 2.11 12.78
N ILE A 167 -4.11 1.36 12.48
CA ILE A 167 -5.35 1.42 13.28
C ILE A 167 -5.08 0.95 14.71
N VAL A 168 -4.44 -0.19 14.88
CA VAL A 168 -4.08 -0.77 16.18
C VAL A 168 -3.21 0.19 16.99
N LYS A 169 -2.23 0.82 16.34
CA LYS A 169 -1.33 1.80 16.98
C LYS A 169 -2.07 3.02 17.52
N LEU A 170 -3.01 3.55 16.77
CA LEU A 170 -3.75 4.76 17.13
C LEU A 170 -4.95 4.50 18.05
N ASN A 171 -5.39 3.23 18.19
CA ASN A 171 -6.57 2.86 18.96
C ASN A 171 -6.25 1.85 20.09
N ASN A 172 -5.05 1.88 20.65
CA ASN A 172 -4.63 1.08 21.81
C ASN A 172 -4.88 -0.44 21.65
N GLY A 173 -4.58 -0.98 20.48
CA GLY A 173 -4.76 -2.41 20.21
C GLY A 173 -6.14 -2.80 19.68
N GLU A 174 -7.02 -1.85 19.40
CA GLU A 174 -8.39 -2.11 18.97
C GLU A 174 -8.64 -1.65 17.53
N ILE A 175 -9.47 -2.40 16.81
CA ILE A 175 -9.92 -2.05 15.46
C ILE A 175 -11.43 -1.80 15.52
N PRO A 176 -11.93 -0.57 15.22
CA PRO A 176 -13.34 -0.27 15.25
C PRO A 176 -14.15 -1.19 14.34
N LYS A 177 -15.32 -1.65 14.80
CA LYS A 177 -16.27 -2.40 13.97
C LYS A 177 -16.70 -1.60 12.77
N GLY A 178 -16.83 -2.26 11.62
CA GLY A 178 -17.24 -1.63 10.37
C GLY A 178 -16.72 -2.36 9.15
N ILE A 179 -16.82 -1.70 8.02
CA ILE A 179 -16.35 -2.22 6.74
C ILE A 179 -15.56 -1.12 6.04
N THR A 180 -14.40 -1.48 5.52
CA THR A 180 -13.67 -0.64 4.57
C THR A 180 -13.47 -1.39 3.26
N LYS A 181 -13.61 -0.68 2.14
CA LYS A 181 -13.11 -1.08 0.83
C LYS A 181 -12.05 -0.06 0.46
N ASP A 182 -10.80 -0.51 0.41
CA ASP A 182 -9.66 0.37 0.21
C ASP A 182 -8.87 -0.01 -1.04
N TYR A 183 -8.43 0.99 -1.76
CA TYR A 183 -7.71 0.85 -3.01
C TYR A 183 -6.94 2.14 -3.33
N PRO A 184 -5.82 2.06 -4.06
CA PRO A 184 -5.04 3.24 -4.38
C PRO A 184 -5.75 4.13 -5.40
N LYS A 185 -5.71 5.43 -5.19
CA LYS A 185 -6.13 6.43 -6.19
C LYS A 185 -5.10 6.56 -7.33
N PHE A 186 -3.82 6.38 -7.02
CA PHE A 186 -2.71 6.46 -7.97
C PHE A 186 -1.97 5.13 -8.02
N LYS A 187 -1.71 4.64 -9.22
CA LYS A 187 -0.98 3.38 -9.44
C LYS A 187 0.49 3.46 -9.04
N VAL A 188 1.10 4.64 -9.20
CA VAL A 188 2.49 4.89 -8.82
C VAL A 188 2.50 5.84 -7.63
N ARG A 189 3.11 5.39 -6.54
CA ARG A 189 3.33 6.15 -5.30
C ARG A 189 4.80 6.02 -4.96
N SER A 190 5.59 6.90 -5.57
CA SER A 190 7.04 6.79 -5.56
C SER A 190 7.72 7.80 -4.66
N PHE A 191 8.93 7.42 -4.25
CA PHE A 191 9.90 8.30 -3.62
C PHE A 191 11.23 8.21 -4.40
N SER A 192 11.87 9.34 -4.64
CA SER A 192 13.18 9.38 -5.29
C SER A 192 14.22 9.88 -4.32
N LEU A 193 15.29 9.10 -4.13
CA LEU A 193 16.41 9.43 -3.26
C LEU A 193 17.71 9.48 -4.06
N ASP A 194 18.40 10.60 -3.96
CA ASP A 194 19.71 10.78 -4.56
C ASP A 194 20.81 10.39 -3.56
N VAL A 195 21.37 9.20 -3.75
CA VAL A 195 22.51 8.68 -2.98
C VAL A 195 23.85 8.90 -3.69
N ALA A 196 23.81 9.46 -4.90
CA ALA A 196 25.01 9.81 -5.63
C ALA A 196 25.68 11.07 -5.05
N ARG A 197 24.89 12.12 -4.75
CA ARG A 197 25.38 13.36 -4.14
C ARG A 197 25.54 13.24 -2.64
N LYS A 198 24.64 12.54 -1.96
CA LYS A 198 24.74 12.23 -0.52
C LYS A 198 24.61 10.72 -0.33
N PRO A 199 25.74 10.01 -0.14
CA PRO A 199 25.73 8.59 0.10
C PRO A 199 24.86 8.23 1.31
N ALA A 200 24.02 7.21 1.13
CA ALA A 200 23.29 6.56 2.21
C ALA A 200 23.84 5.15 2.41
N SER A 201 23.79 4.63 3.65
CA SER A 201 24.07 3.23 3.92
C SER A 201 22.97 2.34 3.37
N LEU A 202 23.26 1.06 3.16
CA LEU A 202 22.25 0.08 2.77
C LEU A 202 21.14 0.01 3.83
N GLU A 203 21.50 -0.02 5.11
CA GLU A 203 20.58 0.01 6.24
C GLU A 203 19.62 1.21 6.17
N SER A 204 20.12 2.42 5.89
CA SER A 204 19.25 3.59 5.70
C SER A 204 18.31 3.46 4.50
N LEU A 205 18.72 2.77 3.43
CA LEU A 205 17.86 2.51 2.28
C LEU A 205 16.77 1.49 2.63
N GLU A 206 17.10 0.47 3.43
CA GLU A 206 16.16 -0.51 3.96
C GLU A 206 15.12 0.18 4.87
N ASP A 207 15.55 1.07 5.78
CA ASP A 207 14.65 1.90 6.62
C ASP A 207 13.68 2.75 5.76
N PHE A 208 14.16 3.31 4.64
CA PHE A 208 13.30 4.03 3.69
C PHE A 208 12.25 3.12 3.06
N VAL A 209 12.63 1.90 2.65
CA VAL A 209 11.70 0.93 2.07
C VAL A 209 10.63 0.52 3.09
N ASP A 210 11.01 0.29 4.34
CA ASP A 210 10.08 -0.05 5.41
C ASP A 210 9.10 1.09 5.69
N ALA A 211 9.60 2.33 5.76
CA ALA A 211 8.74 3.51 5.91
C ALA A 211 7.80 3.68 4.71
N MET A 212 8.31 3.50 3.50
CA MET A 212 7.49 3.55 2.27
C MET A 212 6.40 2.47 2.28
N ALA A 213 6.75 1.24 2.65
CA ALA A 213 5.79 0.14 2.77
C ALA A 213 4.71 0.44 3.81
N TYR A 214 5.09 1.00 4.97
CA TYR A 214 4.15 1.39 6.02
C TYR A 214 3.09 2.38 5.53
N TYR A 215 3.46 3.30 4.63
CA TYR A 215 2.57 4.27 4.00
C TYR A 215 2.06 3.84 2.62
N LYS A 216 2.15 2.54 2.28
CA LYS A 216 1.66 1.94 1.03
C LYS A 216 2.25 2.56 -0.24
N MET A 217 3.47 3.07 -0.19
CA MET A 217 4.22 3.47 -1.38
C MET A 217 4.78 2.23 -2.08
N ASN A 218 4.86 2.26 -3.40
CA ASN A 218 5.17 1.06 -4.20
C ASN A 218 6.29 1.21 -5.21
N ASP A 219 6.94 2.37 -5.25
CA ASP A 219 8.03 2.62 -6.19
C ASP A 219 9.13 3.43 -5.52
N PHE A 220 10.35 2.91 -5.51
CA PHE A 220 11.52 3.56 -4.93
C PHE A 220 12.59 3.78 -5.99
N GLN A 221 12.76 5.02 -6.41
CA GLN A 221 13.80 5.40 -7.35
C GLN A 221 15.07 5.80 -6.61
N VAL A 222 16.12 4.99 -6.75
CA VAL A 222 17.44 5.31 -6.20
C VAL A 222 18.33 5.86 -7.30
N HIS A 223 18.69 7.13 -7.19
CA HIS A 223 19.64 7.78 -8.11
C HIS A 223 21.07 7.48 -7.67
N LEU A 224 21.77 6.63 -8.44
CA LEU A 224 23.03 6.01 -8.01
C LEU A 224 24.30 6.69 -8.53
N ASN A 225 24.20 7.48 -9.60
CA ASN A 225 25.39 8.09 -10.22
C ASN A 225 25.18 9.57 -10.51
N ASP A 226 25.89 10.40 -9.77
CA ASP A 226 25.98 11.82 -10.04
C ASP A 226 27.32 12.35 -9.52
N ASN A 227 27.66 13.56 -9.90
CA ASN A 227 28.88 14.22 -9.47
C ASN A 227 28.56 15.46 -8.66
N LEU A 228 29.05 15.48 -7.42
CA LEU A 228 29.17 16.70 -6.63
C LEU A 228 30.56 17.29 -6.87
N ILE A 229 30.85 17.76 -8.08
CA ILE A 229 32.07 18.49 -8.37
C ILE A 229 31.74 19.97 -8.38
N PHE A 230 31.72 20.60 -7.21
CA PHE A 230 31.87 22.04 -7.10
C PHE A 230 33.38 22.34 -7.02
N TYR A 231 33.98 22.65 -8.15
CA TYR A 231 35.42 22.92 -8.24
C TYR A 231 35.86 24.04 -7.28
N GLU A 232 34.95 24.99 -7.02
CA GLU A 232 35.17 26.09 -6.08
C GLU A 232 35.33 25.64 -4.61
N ASN A 233 34.92 24.44 -4.27
CA ASN A 233 35.03 23.87 -2.91
C ASN A 233 36.35 23.08 -2.71
N PHE A 234 37.21 23.01 -3.74
CA PHE A 234 38.46 22.29 -3.71
C PHE A 234 39.62 23.22 -4.05
N GLU A 235 40.80 22.92 -3.52
CA GLU A 235 42.05 23.68 -3.70
C GLU A 235 42.46 23.74 -5.19
N SER A 236 42.15 22.70 -5.98
CA SER A 236 42.40 22.64 -7.40
C SER A 236 41.47 21.63 -8.11
N ALA A 237 41.42 21.70 -9.44
CA ALA A 237 40.69 20.74 -10.25
C ALA A 237 41.23 19.29 -10.12
N GLU A 238 42.54 19.12 -9.88
CA GLU A 238 43.15 17.83 -9.65
C GLU A 238 42.67 17.24 -8.32
N VAL A 239 42.70 18.02 -7.23
CA VAL A 239 42.19 17.61 -5.91
C VAL A 239 40.72 17.30 -5.96
N ALA A 240 39.92 18.07 -6.71
CA ALA A 240 38.50 17.77 -6.93
C ALA A 240 38.29 16.42 -7.62
N ARG A 241 39.09 16.09 -8.64
CA ARG A 241 39.00 14.81 -9.36
C ARG A 241 39.41 13.62 -8.48
N GLU A 242 40.39 13.78 -7.59
CA GLU A 242 40.81 12.74 -6.65
C GLU A 242 39.79 12.49 -5.54
N ARG A 243 39.17 13.55 -5.03
CA ARG A 243 38.29 13.50 -3.86
C ARG A 243 36.84 13.42 -4.22
N ALA A 244 36.42 13.94 -5.41
CA ALA A 244 35.08 13.85 -5.87
C ALA A 244 34.75 12.40 -6.25
N TYR A 245 33.75 11.85 -5.58
CA TYR A 245 33.34 10.50 -5.82
C TYR A 245 32.43 10.46 -7.06
N THR A 246 32.85 9.78 -8.10
CA THR A 246 32.08 9.57 -9.33
C THR A 246 31.75 8.09 -9.50
N GLY A 247 30.50 7.75 -9.77
CA GLY A 247 30.08 6.36 -9.99
C GLY A 247 29.05 5.87 -8.99
N PHE A 248 28.77 4.58 -9.04
CA PHE A 248 27.80 3.94 -8.14
C PHE A 248 28.24 4.04 -6.68
N ARG A 249 27.27 4.35 -5.81
CA ARG A 249 27.49 4.61 -4.39
C ARG A 249 27.06 3.46 -3.47
N LEU A 250 26.53 2.37 -4.00
CA LEU A 250 26.21 1.21 -3.20
C LEU A 250 27.50 0.44 -2.85
N GLU A 251 27.66 0.12 -1.59
CA GLU A 251 28.85 -0.59 -1.09
C GLU A 251 28.99 -1.98 -1.74
N SER A 252 27.88 -2.67 -2.04
CA SER A 252 27.87 -3.93 -2.74
C SER A 252 28.49 -3.83 -4.14
N ASP A 253 28.22 -2.75 -4.87
CA ASP A 253 28.77 -2.52 -6.20
C ASP A 253 30.26 -2.21 -6.14
N ILE A 254 30.71 -1.52 -5.10
CA ILE A 254 32.13 -1.26 -4.85
C ILE A 254 32.86 -2.58 -4.58
N LYS A 255 32.29 -3.45 -3.75
CA LYS A 255 32.84 -4.79 -3.46
C LYS A 255 32.86 -5.70 -4.67
N ALA A 256 31.87 -5.60 -5.53
CA ALA A 256 31.80 -6.33 -6.79
C ALA A 256 32.71 -5.77 -7.90
N GLY A 257 33.42 -4.67 -7.64
CA GLY A 257 34.31 -4.02 -8.61
C GLY A 257 33.59 -3.14 -9.64
N GLY A 258 32.30 -2.85 -9.42
CA GLY A 258 31.47 -2.02 -10.32
C GLY A 258 31.73 -0.53 -10.19
N GLY A 259 32.19 -0.06 -9.04
CA GLY A 259 32.49 1.35 -8.80
C GLY A 259 34.00 1.61 -8.82
N LYS A 260 34.47 2.59 -9.57
CA LYS A 260 35.84 3.09 -9.47
C LYS A 260 35.84 4.41 -8.75
N LYS A 261 36.67 4.50 -7.70
CA LYS A 261 37.12 5.81 -7.20
C LYS A 261 37.95 6.44 -8.32
N LYS A 262 37.58 7.62 -8.75
CA LYS A 262 38.39 8.48 -9.58
C LYS A 262 38.88 9.66 -8.79
#